data_94a67f3e81cdd99db4c5ad67e098a772
#
_entry.id   94a67f3e81cdd99db4c5ad67e098a772
#
_cell.length_a   1.000
_cell.length_b   1.000
_cell.length_c   1.000
_cell.angle_alpha   90.00
_cell.angle_beta   90.00
_cell.angle_gamma   90.00
#
_symmetry.space_group_name_H-M   'P 1'
#
loop_
_entity.id
_entity.type
_entity.pdbx_description
1 polymer ?
#
loop_
_entity_poly.entity_id
_entity_poly.type
_entity_poly.pdbx_seq_one_letter_code
_entity_poly.pdbx_strand_id
1 'polypeptide(L)'
;SAIGYYGDLGEVVVTEEEPPHNEFTHKLCARWEQIACEAQSERTRVCLLRTGVVLAPRGGILGKMTPAFKLGLGGPIGNGRQYLAWIHIDDMVNGILWLLD
;
A
#
# COMPACT_ATOMS: atom_id res chain seq x y z
N SER A 1 -6.87 -1.57 3.46
CA SER A 1 -6.25 -2.61 2.62
C SER A 1 -4.85 -2.20 2.17
N ALA A 2 -4.24 -2.97 1.33
CA ALA A 2 -2.87 -2.74 0.88
C ALA A 2 -2.67 -3.22 -0.57
N ILE A 3 -1.62 -2.70 -1.20
CA ILE A 3 -1.23 -3.13 -2.56
C ILE A 3 -0.82 -4.60 -2.63
N GLY A 4 -0.54 -5.25 -1.51
CA GLY A 4 -0.37 -6.70 -1.45
C GLY A 4 -1.55 -7.50 -1.99
N TYR A 5 -2.72 -6.86 -2.16
CA TYR A 5 -3.86 -7.43 -2.87
C TYR A 5 -3.49 -7.88 -4.30
N TYR A 6 -2.64 -7.14 -4.98
CA TYR A 6 -2.26 -7.42 -6.36
C TYR A 6 -1.17 -8.49 -6.50
N GLY A 7 -0.35 -8.70 -5.48
CA GLY A 7 0.82 -9.57 -5.55
C GLY A 7 1.98 -8.97 -6.36
N ASP A 8 2.96 -9.79 -6.68
CA ASP A 8 4.10 -9.40 -7.50
C ASP A 8 3.83 -9.67 -8.99
N LEU A 9 3.62 -8.63 -9.74
CA LEU A 9 3.34 -8.68 -11.18
C LEU A 9 4.51 -8.12 -12.04
N GLY A 10 5.67 -7.90 -11.44
CA GLY A 10 6.84 -7.37 -12.13
C GLY A 10 6.58 -5.98 -12.72
N GLU A 11 6.75 -5.83 -14.02
CA GLU A 11 6.60 -4.54 -14.73
C GLU A 11 5.19 -4.30 -15.28
N VAL A 12 4.24 -5.19 -15.00
CA VAL A 12 2.85 -5.03 -15.48
C VAL A 12 2.20 -3.83 -14.79
N VAL A 13 1.59 -2.97 -15.58
CA VAL A 13 0.79 -1.86 -15.06
C VAL A 13 -0.53 -2.43 -14.55
N VAL A 14 -0.82 -2.17 -13.28
CA VAL A 14 -1.97 -2.73 -12.56
C VAL A 14 -2.95 -1.63 -12.23
N THR A 15 -4.21 -1.87 -12.52
CA THR A 15 -5.34 -1.01 -12.13
C THR A 15 -6.17 -1.67 -11.03
N GLU A 16 -7.14 -0.95 -10.49
CA GLU A 16 -8.05 -1.45 -9.45
C GLU A 16 -8.90 -2.65 -9.92
N GLU A 17 -9.00 -2.84 -11.23
CA GLU A 17 -9.76 -3.93 -11.86
C GLU A 17 -8.96 -5.23 -12.02
N GLU A 18 -7.67 -5.21 -11.69
CA GLU A 18 -6.82 -6.39 -11.80
C GLU A 18 -7.38 -7.55 -10.99
N PRO A 19 -7.55 -8.73 -11.60
CA PRO A 19 -8.06 -9.90 -10.88
C PRO A 19 -7.09 -10.36 -9.80
N PRO A 20 -7.61 -11.03 -8.77
CA PRO A 20 -6.80 -11.53 -7.69
C PRO A 20 -5.82 -12.62 -8.14
N HIS A 21 -4.63 -12.60 -7.57
CA HIS A 21 -3.62 -13.64 -7.71
C HIS A 21 -3.58 -14.52 -6.46
N ASN A 22 -3.27 -15.81 -6.63
CA ASN A 22 -3.37 -16.80 -5.55
C ASN A 22 -2.15 -16.77 -4.62
N GLU A 23 -1.89 -15.61 -4.01
CA GLU A 23 -0.82 -15.39 -3.04
C GLU A 23 -1.39 -15.12 -1.64
N PHE A 24 -0.58 -15.37 -0.61
CA PHE A 24 -0.99 -15.13 0.77
C PHE A 24 -1.42 -13.68 1.01
N THR A 25 -0.65 -12.71 0.54
CA THR A 25 -0.96 -11.28 0.70
C THR A 25 -2.26 -10.90 0.01
N HIS A 26 -2.53 -11.47 -1.17
CA HIS A 26 -3.82 -11.28 -1.83
C HIS A 26 -4.96 -11.83 -0.97
N LYS A 27 -4.86 -13.06 -0.51
CA LYS A 27 -5.90 -13.70 0.31
C LYS A 27 -6.19 -12.92 1.58
N LEU A 28 -5.15 -12.42 2.24
CA LEU A 28 -5.28 -11.59 3.43
C LEU A 28 -6.00 -10.28 3.14
N CYS A 29 -5.56 -9.54 2.13
CA CYS A 29 -6.18 -8.28 1.74
C CYS A 29 -7.63 -8.48 1.25
N ALA A 30 -7.88 -9.50 0.45
CA ALA A 30 -9.23 -9.83 -0.03
C ALA A 30 -10.19 -10.13 1.13
N ARG A 31 -9.72 -10.85 2.15
CA ARG A 31 -10.53 -11.13 3.33
C ARG A 31 -10.82 -9.86 4.14
N TRP A 32 -9.85 -8.98 4.31
CA TRP A 32 -10.06 -7.70 4.96
C TRP A 32 -11.09 -6.85 4.22
N GLU A 33 -10.97 -6.78 2.90
CA GLU A 33 -11.90 -6.02 2.05
C GLU A 33 -13.30 -6.59 2.10
N GLN A 34 -13.43 -7.91 2.08
CA GLN A 34 -14.72 -8.60 2.20
C GLN A 34 -15.43 -8.23 3.51
N ILE A 35 -14.71 -8.29 4.63
CA ILE A 35 -15.27 -7.95 5.95
C ILE A 35 -15.67 -6.47 5.99
N ALA A 36 -14.82 -5.58 5.47
CA ALA A 36 -15.12 -4.16 5.43
C ALA A 36 -16.38 -3.87 4.59
N CYS A 37 -16.55 -4.55 3.47
CA CYS A 37 -17.72 -4.38 2.60
C CYS A 37 -19.03 -4.82 3.27
N GLU A 38 -18.99 -5.64 4.31
CA GLU A 38 -20.20 -6.01 5.07
C GLU A 38 -20.84 -4.79 5.75
N ALA A 39 -20.08 -3.70 5.96
CA ALA A 39 -20.62 -2.45 6.49
C ALA A 39 -21.36 -1.60 5.45
N GLN A 40 -21.28 -1.94 4.17
CA GLN A 40 -21.95 -1.21 3.11
C GLN A 40 -23.48 -1.27 3.28
N SER A 41 -24.14 -0.12 3.21
CA SER A 41 -25.60 -0.03 3.31
C SER A 41 -26.08 1.22 2.56
N GLU A 42 -27.39 1.45 2.53
CA GLU A 42 -27.95 2.68 1.97
C GLU A 42 -27.45 3.96 2.67
N ARG A 43 -27.01 3.83 3.92
CA ARG A 43 -26.55 4.95 4.76
C ARG A 43 -25.04 4.97 4.96
N THR A 44 -24.34 3.92 4.56
CA THR A 44 -22.91 3.77 4.80
C THR A 44 -22.20 3.40 3.50
N ARG A 45 -21.37 4.31 3.02
CA ARG A 45 -20.49 4.07 1.89
C ARG A 45 -19.16 3.51 2.39
N VAL A 46 -18.72 2.41 1.82
CA VAL A 46 -17.41 1.82 2.10
C VAL A 46 -16.45 2.15 0.96
N CYS A 47 -15.31 2.73 1.30
CA CYS A 47 -14.21 2.98 0.37
C CYS A 47 -13.01 2.12 0.77
N LEU A 48 -12.48 1.36 -0.17
CA LEU A 48 -11.32 0.50 0.05
C LEU A 48 -10.07 1.17 -0.49
N LEU A 49 -9.16 1.57 0.42
CA LEU A 49 -7.86 2.10 0.04
C LEU A 49 -6.83 0.98 0.03
N ARG A 50 -6.27 0.69 -1.13
CA ARG A 50 -5.13 -0.24 -1.27
C ARG A 50 -3.85 0.56 -1.23
N THR A 51 -3.32 0.72 -0.02
CA THR A 51 -2.23 1.64 0.30
C THR A 51 -0.88 0.99 0.01
N GLY A 52 -0.01 1.75 -0.67
CA GLY A 52 1.40 1.42 -0.82
C GLY A 52 2.21 1.81 0.42
N VAL A 53 3.53 1.96 0.25
CA VAL A 53 4.40 2.39 1.34
C VAL A 53 4.17 3.87 1.61
N VAL A 54 3.81 4.21 2.85
CA VAL A 54 3.62 5.60 3.28
C VAL A 54 4.96 6.15 3.79
N LEU A 55 5.44 7.22 3.17
CA LEU A 55 6.69 7.86 3.54
C LEU A 55 6.42 9.05 4.47
N ALA A 56 7.03 9.00 5.66
CA ALA A 56 6.98 10.06 6.65
C ALA A 56 8.37 10.29 7.25
N PRO A 57 8.74 11.55 7.65
CA PRO A 57 10.11 11.86 8.06
C PRO A 57 10.62 11.10 9.28
N ARG A 58 9.75 10.73 10.21
CA ARG A 58 10.12 10.17 11.53
C ARG A 58 9.55 8.82 11.84
N GLY A 59 8.90 8.16 10.89
CA GLY A 59 8.25 6.89 11.15
C GLY A 59 8.29 5.95 9.96
N GLY A 60 7.74 4.77 10.15
CA GLY A 60 7.64 3.76 9.12
C GLY A 60 9.00 3.34 8.55
N ILE A 61 9.01 3.07 7.25
CA ILE A 61 10.19 2.54 6.57
C ILE A 61 11.36 3.54 6.55
N LEU A 62 11.09 4.84 6.35
CA LEU A 62 12.14 5.86 6.33
C LEU A 62 12.82 6.01 7.68
N GLY A 63 12.05 5.97 8.77
CA GLY A 63 12.60 6.02 10.12
C GLY A 63 13.54 4.87 10.43
N LYS A 64 13.28 3.70 9.85
CA LYS A 64 14.14 2.52 9.99
C LYS A 64 15.37 2.53 9.08
N MET A 65 15.24 3.06 7.88
CA MET A 65 16.30 3.05 6.87
C MET A 65 17.30 4.21 7.03
N THR A 66 16.82 5.38 7.45
CA THR A 66 17.64 6.61 7.52
C THR A 66 18.93 6.45 8.33
N PRO A 67 18.95 5.80 9.53
CA PRO A 67 20.19 5.63 10.27
C PRO A 67 21.28 4.88 9.49
N ALA A 68 20.92 3.81 8.78
CA ALA A 68 21.86 3.04 7.97
C ALA A 68 22.45 3.88 6.84
N PHE A 69 21.62 4.65 6.13
CA PHE A 69 22.08 5.54 5.06
C PHE A 69 22.99 6.67 5.59
N LYS A 70 22.65 7.26 6.74
CA LYS A 70 23.50 8.28 7.39
C LYS A 70 24.89 7.75 7.78
N LEU A 71 24.99 6.47 8.10
CA LEU A 71 26.26 5.80 8.43
C LEU A 71 27.00 5.28 7.20
N GLY A 72 26.51 5.52 5.99
CA GLY A 72 27.10 5.02 4.75
C GLY A 72 26.87 3.53 4.51
N LEU A 73 25.98 2.88 5.27
CA LEU A 73 25.69 1.44 5.16
C LEU A 73 24.48 1.15 4.29
N GLY A 74 23.84 2.18 3.73
CA GLY A 74 22.72 2.01 2.80
C GLY A 74 23.17 1.45 1.47
N GLY A 75 22.27 0.75 0.79
CA GLY A 75 22.53 0.18 -0.52
C GLY A 75 21.25 -0.42 -1.15
N PRO A 76 21.38 -0.94 -2.38
CA PRO A 76 20.24 -1.55 -3.05
C PRO A 76 19.80 -2.83 -2.32
N ILE A 77 18.49 -3.08 -2.35
CA ILE A 77 17.89 -4.32 -1.85
C ILE A 77 17.76 -5.28 -3.02
N GLY A 78 18.28 -6.50 -2.90
CA GLY A 78 18.31 -7.46 -3.98
C GLY A 78 19.09 -6.92 -5.19
N ASN A 79 18.51 -7.00 -6.39
CA ASN A 79 19.09 -6.45 -7.62
C ASN A 79 18.77 -4.95 -7.83
N GLY A 80 18.01 -4.33 -6.95
CA GLY A 80 17.62 -2.93 -7.03
C GLY A 80 16.63 -2.59 -8.15
N ARG A 81 16.07 -3.58 -8.82
CA ARG A 81 15.20 -3.40 -10.00
C ARG A 81 13.71 -3.53 -9.68
N GLN A 82 13.36 -3.91 -8.45
CA GLN A 82 11.97 -4.02 -8.03
C GLN A 82 11.30 -2.64 -7.94
N TYR A 83 10.01 -2.60 -8.29
CA TYR A 83 9.19 -1.41 -8.11
C TYR A 83 8.78 -1.26 -6.65
N LEU A 84 8.72 -0.03 -6.19
CA LEU A 84 8.22 0.32 -4.87
C LEU A 84 7.11 1.37 -5.02
N ALA A 85 5.88 0.97 -4.80
CA ALA A 85 4.77 1.92 -4.76
C ALA A 85 4.78 2.68 -3.44
N TRP A 86 4.85 4.00 -3.51
CA TRP A 86 4.92 4.84 -2.32
C TRP A 86 4.04 6.09 -2.45
N ILE A 87 3.70 6.64 -1.31
CA ILE A 87 2.96 7.90 -1.19
C ILE A 87 3.49 8.69 0.01
N HIS A 88 3.60 10.00 -0.11
CA HIS A 88 3.94 10.85 1.03
C HIS A 88 2.79 10.88 2.03
N ILE A 89 3.11 10.99 3.33
CA ILE A 89 2.10 10.99 4.39
C ILE A 89 1.04 12.09 4.21
N ASP A 90 1.43 13.28 3.78
CA ASP A 90 0.48 14.38 3.58
C ASP A 90 -0.52 14.08 2.46
N ASP A 91 -0.06 13.48 1.37
CA ASP A 91 -0.93 13.07 0.27
C ASP A 91 -1.85 11.93 0.66
N MET A 92 -1.36 11.01 1.48
CA MET A 92 -2.19 9.93 2.03
C MET A 92 -3.32 10.48 2.90
N VAL A 93 -3.02 11.42 3.79
CA VAL A 93 -4.01 12.07 4.65
C VAL A 93 -5.02 12.84 3.82
N ASN A 94 -4.56 13.62 2.85
CA ASN A 94 -5.45 14.38 1.96
C ASN A 94 -6.34 13.47 1.12
N GLY A 95 -5.82 12.35 0.64
CA GLY A 95 -6.59 11.34 -0.08
C GLY A 95 -7.70 10.74 0.78
N ILE A 96 -7.41 10.43 2.05
CA ILE A 96 -8.41 9.94 3.00
C ILE A 96 -9.49 10.99 3.23
N LEU A 97 -9.11 12.24 3.47
CA LEU A 97 -10.06 13.34 3.66
C LEU A 97 -10.96 13.54 2.45
N TRP A 98 -10.39 13.43 1.24
CA TRP A 98 -11.17 13.52 0.00
C TRP A 98 -12.22 12.41 -0.11
N LEU A 99 -11.89 11.19 0.29
CA LEU A 99 -12.81 10.06 0.26
C LEU A 99 -13.92 10.15 1.30
N LEU A 100 -13.70 10.87 2.41
CA LEU A 100 -14.70 11.06 3.46
C LEU A 100 -15.80 12.06 3.06
N ASP A 101 -15.56 12.88 2.07
CA ASP A 101 -16.57 13.75 1.49
C ASP A 101 -17.49 12.91 0.57
#